data_a50543edd6dcd77ee4fd6fedbb7b483a
#
_entry.id   a50543edd6dcd77ee4fd6fedbb7b483a
#
_cell.length_a   1.000
_cell.length_b   1.000
_cell.length_c   1.000
_cell.angle_alpha   90.00
_cell.angle_beta   90.00
_cell.angle_gamma   90.00
#
_symmetry.space_group_name_H-M   'P 1'
#
loop_
_entity.id
_entity.type
_entity.pdbx_description
1 polymer ?
#
loop_
_entity_poly.entity_id
_entity_poly.type
_entity_poly.pdbx_seq_one_letter_code
_entity_poly.pdbx_strand_id
1 'polypeptide(L)'
;MTRPMNRRTFIVLGGTAAATAATTLNQPAWATVAPTVAQPSLPADPFTLGVSSGDPLSDSVVLWTRLAPNPIDGGGMPDRRYDVRWQVATDDRFRQIIRSGNAKAEPEFGHSVHADVRGLRPGHAYYYRFRVDHHVSPIGRTRTAPSRDAQPSSLRWAFASCQNFQDGFYTAYDHLAAEDLAFVAFLGDYIYESNPNPNAVRTHDGTGEPFSLVDYRNRHARYRSDASLQAAHAAHPWIVTLDDHEIDNNWADDIPQDPQNQTPEAFRARRIAAFQAYYEHMPLRRSSLPDGPDMQLYRRMDFGDLVRVSVLDTRQYRSDQVATEAEAWDPSRSMTGDEQE
;
A
#
# COMPACT_ATOMS: atom_id res chain seq x y z
N MET A 1 -26.86 -32.20 38.31
CA MET A 1 -27.73 -32.73 37.23
C MET A 1 -28.47 -31.56 36.61
N THR A 2 -27.98 -30.99 35.57
CA THR A 2 -28.58 -29.90 34.81
C THR A 2 -28.80 -30.33 33.37
N ARG A 3 -30.07 -30.37 32.94
CA ARG A 3 -30.50 -30.73 31.58
C ARG A 3 -30.23 -29.60 30.60
N PRO A 4 -29.91 -29.86 29.34
CA PRO A 4 -29.72 -28.85 28.31
C PRO A 4 -31.05 -28.36 27.74
N MET A 5 -31.15 -27.05 27.48
CA MET A 5 -32.29 -26.39 26.84
C MET A 5 -32.27 -26.56 25.32
N ASN A 6 -33.43 -26.89 24.78
CA ASN A 6 -33.64 -27.24 23.37
C ASN A 6 -33.97 -26.00 22.52
N ARG A 7 -33.41 -25.95 21.33
CA ARG A 7 -33.69 -24.94 20.30
C ARG A 7 -35.07 -25.23 19.65
N ARG A 8 -35.92 -24.26 19.54
CA ARG A 8 -36.96 -24.01 18.53
C ARG A 8 -38.15 -23.29 19.14
N THR A 9 -38.33 -22.01 18.80
CA THR A 9 -39.63 -21.41 18.50
C THR A 9 -39.39 -20.09 17.78
N PHE A 10 -39.53 -20.08 16.46
CA PHE A 10 -39.69 -18.87 15.66
C PHE A 10 -41.18 -18.59 15.50
N ILE A 11 -41.62 -17.43 15.94
CA ILE A 11 -42.97 -16.94 15.66
C ILE A 11 -42.93 -16.16 14.35
N VAL A 12 -43.71 -16.62 13.38
CA VAL A 12 -44.00 -15.90 12.13
C VAL A 12 -45.19 -14.97 12.38
N LEU A 13 -45.00 -13.68 12.27
CA LEU A 13 -46.05 -12.69 12.15
C LEU A 13 -46.07 -12.16 10.72
N GLY A 14 -47.07 -12.54 9.96
CA GLY A 14 -47.32 -12.02 8.62
C GLY A 14 -47.94 -10.62 8.69
N GLY A 15 -47.36 -9.70 7.94
CA GLY A 15 -47.91 -8.37 7.69
C GLY A 15 -48.06 -8.16 6.19
N THR A 16 -49.29 -7.98 5.72
CA THR A 16 -49.65 -7.64 4.35
C THR A 16 -49.17 -6.22 4.01
N ALA A 17 -48.29 -6.09 3.02
CA ALA A 17 -47.87 -4.79 2.48
C ALA A 17 -48.51 -4.57 1.10
N ALA A 18 -49.26 -3.48 0.99
CA ALA A 18 -49.85 -3.00 -0.26
C ALA A 18 -48.77 -2.52 -1.23
N ALA A 19 -48.85 -2.98 -2.48
CA ALA A 19 -47.95 -2.57 -3.55
C ALA A 19 -48.35 -1.17 -4.08
N THR A 20 -47.52 -0.16 -3.84
CA THR A 20 -47.53 1.09 -4.59
C THR A 20 -46.42 1.05 -5.63
N ALA A 21 -46.79 1.16 -6.91
CA ALA A 21 -45.87 1.28 -8.03
C ALA A 21 -45.11 2.61 -7.93
N ALA A 22 -43.83 2.55 -7.62
CA ALA A 22 -42.92 3.69 -7.66
C ALA A 22 -42.17 3.69 -9.01
N THR A 23 -42.28 4.78 -9.72
CA THR A 23 -41.51 5.11 -10.92
C THR A 23 -40.00 5.07 -10.61
N THR A 24 -39.27 4.20 -11.30
CA THR A 24 -37.81 4.07 -11.18
C THR A 24 -37.11 5.28 -11.81
N LEU A 25 -36.85 6.29 -10.99
CA LEU A 25 -35.78 7.25 -11.30
C LEU A 25 -34.45 6.51 -11.19
N ASN A 26 -33.62 6.68 -12.20
CA ASN A 26 -32.28 6.10 -12.35
C ASN A 26 -31.39 6.58 -11.19
N GLN A 27 -31.44 5.92 -10.04
CA GLN A 27 -30.59 6.23 -8.87
C GLN A 27 -29.20 5.63 -9.11
N PRO A 28 -28.12 6.39 -8.85
CA PRO A 28 -26.77 5.85 -8.96
C PRO A 28 -26.61 4.65 -8.04
N ALA A 29 -25.80 3.67 -8.44
CA ALA A 29 -25.64 2.36 -7.79
C ALA A 29 -25.22 2.37 -6.29
N TRP A 30 -25.11 3.55 -5.66
CA TRP A 30 -24.91 3.73 -4.21
C TRP A 30 -26.20 3.80 -3.37
N ALA A 31 -27.35 3.91 -3.98
CA ALA A 31 -28.58 4.32 -3.28
C ALA A 31 -29.28 3.22 -2.49
N THR A 32 -28.76 1.99 -2.48
CA THR A 32 -29.34 0.87 -1.74
C THR A 32 -28.41 0.37 -0.66
N VAL A 33 -28.28 1.11 0.43
CA VAL A 33 -27.68 0.63 1.68
C VAL A 33 -28.60 1.05 2.83
N ALA A 34 -28.91 0.08 3.72
CA ALA A 34 -29.64 0.31 4.95
C ALA A 34 -29.01 1.47 5.77
N PRO A 35 -29.80 2.22 6.57
CA PRO A 35 -29.29 3.33 7.32
C PRO A 35 -28.26 2.85 8.35
N THR A 36 -27.00 2.99 8.03
CA THR A 36 -25.90 3.02 9.00
C THR A 36 -26.07 4.30 9.81
N VAL A 37 -25.87 4.22 11.12
CA VAL A 37 -25.77 5.40 11.99
C VAL A 37 -24.90 6.44 11.27
N ALA A 38 -25.47 7.61 11.01
CA ALA A 38 -24.80 8.64 10.25
C ALA A 38 -23.48 9.00 10.94
N GLN A 39 -22.37 8.62 10.36
CA GLN A 39 -21.06 9.08 10.84
C GLN A 39 -20.99 10.59 10.59
N PRO A 40 -20.40 11.37 11.51
CA PRO A 40 -20.20 12.79 11.25
C PRO A 40 -19.44 12.98 9.95
N SER A 41 -19.92 13.89 9.11
CA SER A 41 -19.33 14.20 7.81
C SER A 41 -17.87 14.62 7.95
N LEU A 42 -17.02 14.14 7.03
CA LEU A 42 -15.63 14.58 6.92
C LEU A 42 -15.61 15.97 6.24
N PRO A 43 -15.01 16.99 6.88
CA PRO A 43 -15.05 18.37 6.36
C PRO A 43 -14.13 18.58 5.15
N ALA A 44 -13.10 17.75 4.98
CA ALA A 44 -12.10 17.86 3.92
C ALA A 44 -11.94 16.54 3.18
N ASP A 45 -11.48 16.60 1.92
CA ASP A 45 -11.16 15.41 1.14
C ASP A 45 -10.04 14.61 1.82
N PRO A 46 -10.29 13.34 2.21
CA PRO A 46 -9.28 12.54 2.88
C PRO A 46 -8.37 11.76 1.91
N PHE A 47 -8.66 11.75 0.60
CA PHE A 47 -7.92 10.95 -0.39
C PHE A 47 -6.69 11.66 -0.95
N THR A 48 -6.04 12.50 -0.16
CA THR A 48 -4.92 13.36 -0.56
C THR A 48 -3.68 12.61 -1.04
N LEU A 49 -3.51 11.34 -0.63
CA LEU A 49 -2.39 10.47 -1.04
C LEU A 49 -2.73 9.58 -2.24
N GLY A 50 -3.88 9.82 -2.86
CA GLY A 50 -4.32 9.09 -4.04
C GLY A 50 -4.71 7.64 -3.77
N VAL A 51 -4.59 6.83 -4.81
CA VAL A 51 -4.92 5.40 -4.80
C VAL A 51 -3.78 4.58 -5.38
N SER A 52 -3.72 3.30 -5.04
CA SER A 52 -2.74 2.36 -5.58
C SER A 52 -3.34 0.97 -5.66
N SER A 53 -2.75 0.11 -6.48
CA SER A 53 -3.00 -1.32 -6.46
C SER A 53 -1.69 -2.09 -6.46
N GLY A 54 -1.71 -3.32 -5.94
CA GLY A 54 -0.49 -4.13 -5.91
C GLY A 54 -0.73 -5.62 -5.82
N ASP A 55 0.38 -6.34 -5.82
CA ASP A 55 0.42 -7.80 -5.71
C ASP A 55 -0.58 -8.51 -6.66
N PRO A 56 -0.52 -8.25 -7.98
CA PRO A 56 -1.46 -8.81 -8.93
C PRO A 56 -1.28 -10.32 -9.05
N LEU A 57 -2.33 -11.08 -8.69
CA LEU A 57 -2.45 -12.51 -8.97
C LEU A 57 -3.41 -12.72 -10.13
N SER A 58 -3.53 -13.95 -10.59
CA SER A 58 -4.39 -14.26 -11.74
C SER A 58 -5.88 -13.98 -11.49
N ASP A 59 -6.32 -14.01 -10.24
CA ASP A 59 -7.73 -13.82 -9.87
C ASP A 59 -7.97 -12.70 -8.86
N SER A 60 -6.93 -11.99 -8.46
CA SER A 60 -7.02 -11.02 -7.37
C SER A 60 -5.95 -9.92 -7.44
N VAL A 61 -6.24 -8.80 -6.76
CA VAL A 61 -5.34 -7.67 -6.61
C VAL A 61 -5.64 -6.97 -5.29
N VAL A 62 -4.63 -6.37 -4.67
CA VAL A 62 -4.83 -5.46 -3.53
C VAL A 62 -5.13 -4.07 -4.05
N LEU A 63 -6.17 -3.44 -3.55
CA LEU A 63 -6.45 -2.02 -3.75
C LEU A 63 -6.12 -1.27 -2.48
N TRP A 64 -5.47 -0.13 -2.62
CA TRP A 64 -4.98 0.67 -1.51
C TRP A 64 -5.41 2.13 -1.63
N THR A 65 -5.70 2.72 -0.50
CA THR A 65 -5.75 4.17 -0.25
C THR A 65 -5.48 4.44 1.23
N ARG A 66 -5.30 5.71 1.59
CA ARG A 66 -5.22 6.15 2.99
C ARG A 66 -6.07 7.39 3.17
N LEU A 67 -6.83 7.43 4.25
CA LEU A 67 -7.57 8.63 4.62
C LEU A 67 -6.65 9.56 5.41
N ALA A 68 -6.26 10.68 4.82
CA ALA A 68 -5.29 11.59 5.42
C ALA A 68 -5.51 13.04 4.92
N PRO A 69 -6.50 13.79 5.45
CA PRO A 69 -6.73 15.17 5.02
C PRO A 69 -5.54 16.10 5.27
N ASN A 70 -4.70 15.81 6.27
CA ASN A 70 -3.43 16.50 6.55
C ASN A 70 -2.27 15.50 6.50
N PRO A 71 -1.87 15.02 5.30
CA PRO A 71 -1.06 13.81 5.16
C PRO A 71 0.32 13.90 5.78
N ILE A 72 0.96 15.08 5.77
CA ILE A 72 2.32 15.31 6.29
C ILE A 72 2.35 15.83 7.74
N ASP A 73 1.20 15.86 8.38
CA ASP A 73 1.03 16.29 9.77
C ASP A 73 0.10 15.30 10.50
N GLY A 74 0.59 14.08 10.71
CA GLY A 74 -0.12 13.02 11.42
C GLY A 74 -1.37 12.48 10.74
N GLY A 75 -1.67 12.90 9.49
CA GLY A 75 -2.82 12.42 8.72
C GLY A 75 -4.12 13.21 8.93
N GLY A 76 -4.37 13.73 10.13
CA GLY A 76 -5.50 14.63 10.42
C GLY A 76 -6.88 13.96 10.52
N MET A 77 -6.97 12.64 10.54
CA MET A 77 -8.22 11.93 10.77
C MET A 77 -8.56 11.85 12.26
N PRO A 78 -9.83 11.98 12.65
CA PRO A 78 -10.26 11.70 14.02
C PRO A 78 -9.95 10.25 14.44
N ASP A 79 -9.62 10.05 15.72
CA ASP A 79 -9.28 8.75 16.31
C ASP A 79 -10.52 7.84 16.41
N ARG A 80 -10.96 7.35 15.28
CA ARG A 80 -12.06 6.40 15.13
C ARG A 80 -12.00 5.68 13.79
N ARG A 81 -12.61 4.52 13.71
CA ARG A 81 -12.74 3.71 12.51
C ARG A 81 -13.73 4.29 11.53
N TYR A 82 -13.42 4.18 10.22
CA TYR A 82 -14.30 4.53 9.12
C TYR A 82 -14.56 3.34 8.21
N ASP A 83 -15.79 3.24 7.71
CA ASP A 83 -16.17 2.31 6.66
C ASP A 83 -15.89 2.95 5.30
N VAL A 84 -14.98 2.36 4.55
CA VAL A 84 -14.60 2.81 3.21
C VAL A 84 -15.13 1.83 2.19
N ARG A 85 -16.04 2.29 1.35
CA ARG A 85 -16.55 1.48 0.24
C ARG A 85 -15.58 1.49 -0.91
N TRP A 86 -15.35 0.35 -1.53
CA TRP A 86 -14.59 0.22 -2.76
C TRP A 86 -15.44 -0.38 -3.88
N GLN A 87 -15.10 -0.04 -5.13
CA GLN A 87 -15.72 -0.56 -6.34
C GLN A 87 -14.66 -0.89 -7.38
N VAL A 88 -14.89 -1.98 -8.13
CA VAL A 88 -14.12 -2.39 -9.30
C VAL A 88 -15.05 -2.50 -10.49
N ALA A 89 -14.68 -1.90 -11.61
CA ALA A 89 -15.43 -1.87 -12.86
C ALA A 89 -14.56 -2.27 -14.05
N THR A 90 -15.20 -2.64 -15.15
CA THR A 90 -14.53 -2.91 -16.44
C THR A 90 -14.35 -1.65 -17.29
N ASP A 91 -14.94 -0.53 -16.88
CA ASP A 91 -14.86 0.76 -17.55
C ASP A 91 -14.60 1.92 -16.56
N ASP A 92 -13.92 2.97 -17.03
CA ASP A 92 -13.54 4.15 -16.26
C ASP A 92 -14.73 5.01 -15.78
N ARG A 93 -15.91 4.83 -16.40
CA ARG A 93 -17.15 5.52 -16.02
C ARG A 93 -17.97 4.74 -15.01
N PHE A 94 -17.51 3.56 -14.59
CA PHE A 94 -18.19 2.69 -13.62
C PHE A 94 -19.63 2.32 -14.00
N ARG A 95 -19.90 2.15 -15.30
CA ARG A 95 -21.20 1.66 -15.80
C ARG A 95 -21.37 0.16 -15.56
N GLN A 96 -20.25 -0.59 -15.54
CA GLN A 96 -20.20 -2.02 -15.30
C GLN A 96 -19.36 -2.35 -14.07
N ILE A 97 -19.94 -2.18 -12.90
CA ILE A 97 -19.31 -2.56 -11.63
C ILE A 97 -19.40 -4.08 -11.48
N ILE A 98 -18.27 -4.75 -11.38
CA ILE A 98 -18.18 -6.21 -11.28
C ILE A 98 -17.89 -6.70 -9.87
N ARG A 99 -17.29 -5.87 -9.03
CA ARG A 99 -17.03 -6.15 -7.61
C ARG A 99 -17.21 -4.86 -6.80
N SER A 100 -17.68 -5.03 -5.58
CA SER A 100 -17.71 -3.95 -4.60
C SER A 100 -17.68 -4.54 -3.20
N GLY A 101 -17.25 -3.77 -2.23
CA GLY A 101 -17.23 -4.17 -0.83
C GLY A 101 -16.91 -2.99 0.07
N ASN A 102 -16.72 -3.29 1.35
CA ASN A 102 -16.28 -2.33 2.34
C ASN A 102 -14.98 -2.82 2.98
N ALA A 103 -14.11 -1.87 3.30
CA ALA A 103 -12.92 -2.08 4.10
C ALA A 103 -12.93 -1.11 5.28
N LYS A 104 -12.17 -1.42 6.31
CA LYS A 104 -12.06 -0.57 7.50
C LYS A 104 -10.79 0.27 7.37
N ALA A 105 -10.93 1.58 7.60
CA ALA A 105 -9.82 2.48 7.85
C ALA A 105 -9.73 2.70 9.36
N GLU A 106 -8.74 2.11 9.98
CA GLU A 106 -8.57 2.07 11.45
C GLU A 106 -7.45 3.02 11.89
N PRO A 107 -7.62 3.76 13.00
CA PRO A 107 -6.61 4.71 13.48
C PRO A 107 -5.28 4.04 13.82
N GLU A 108 -5.30 2.80 14.31
CA GLU A 108 -4.11 2.00 14.63
C GLU A 108 -3.21 1.82 13.41
N PHE A 109 -3.81 1.75 12.20
CA PHE A 109 -3.09 1.64 10.92
C PHE A 109 -3.10 2.95 10.13
N GLY A 110 -3.09 4.10 10.81
CA GLY A 110 -3.04 5.42 10.18
C GLY A 110 -4.15 5.66 9.17
N HIS A 111 -5.31 5.00 9.34
CA HIS A 111 -6.46 5.02 8.44
C HIS A 111 -6.13 4.55 7.01
N SER A 112 -5.14 3.67 6.83
CA SER A 112 -4.88 3.01 5.57
C SER A 112 -5.96 1.94 5.27
N VAL A 113 -6.19 1.70 4.00
CA VAL A 113 -7.18 0.74 3.49
C VAL A 113 -6.48 -0.23 2.55
N HIS A 114 -6.59 -1.52 2.86
CA HIS A 114 -6.14 -2.61 2.00
C HIS A 114 -7.33 -3.50 1.67
N ALA A 115 -7.78 -3.49 0.41
CA ALA A 115 -8.87 -4.34 -0.05
C ALA A 115 -8.33 -5.44 -0.95
N ASP A 116 -8.29 -6.69 -0.46
CA ASP A 116 -7.94 -7.88 -1.26
C ASP A 116 -9.14 -8.27 -2.12
N VAL A 117 -9.18 -7.82 -3.36
CA VAL A 117 -10.27 -8.06 -4.30
C VAL A 117 -10.02 -9.35 -5.06
N ARG A 118 -10.93 -10.32 -4.90
CA ARG A 118 -10.83 -11.66 -5.49
C ARG A 118 -11.94 -11.97 -6.50
N GLY A 119 -11.75 -13.05 -7.26
CA GLY A 119 -12.69 -13.52 -8.28
C GLY A 119 -12.72 -12.62 -9.51
N LEU A 120 -11.60 -12.02 -9.84
CA LEU A 120 -11.37 -11.29 -11.09
C LEU A 120 -10.97 -12.26 -12.20
N ARG A 121 -11.12 -11.85 -13.46
CA ARG A 121 -10.64 -12.65 -14.62
C ARG A 121 -9.13 -12.47 -14.78
N PRO A 122 -8.38 -13.53 -15.10
CA PRO A 122 -6.95 -13.44 -15.37
C PRO A 122 -6.61 -12.56 -16.57
N GLY A 123 -5.52 -11.81 -16.47
CA GLY A 123 -4.97 -11.01 -17.57
C GLY A 123 -5.83 -9.81 -18.01
N HIS A 124 -6.78 -9.37 -17.19
CA HIS A 124 -7.71 -8.28 -17.51
C HIS A 124 -7.38 -6.99 -16.77
N ALA A 125 -7.59 -5.87 -17.45
CA ALA A 125 -7.54 -4.54 -16.86
C ALA A 125 -8.88 -4.18 -16.22
N TYR A 126 -8.81 -3.45 -15.12
CA TYR A 126 -9.95 -2.97 -14.35
C TYR A 126 -9.71 -1.55 -13.88
N TYR A 127 -10.80 -0.85 -13.53
CA TYR A 127 -10.80 0.45 -12.88
C TYR A 127 -11.35 0.31 -11.47
N TYR A 128 -10.81 1.08 -10.54
CA TYR A 128 -11.24 1.03 -9.16
C TYR A 128 -11.29 2.41 -8.52
N ARG A 129 -12.08 2.54 -7.47
CA ARG A 129 -12.21 3.75 -6.67
C ARG A 129 -12.69 3.44 -5.28
N PHE A 130 -12.47 4.38 -4.38
CA PHE A 130 -12.95 4.33 -3.01
C PHE A 130 -13.95 5.45 -2.73
N ARG A 131 -14.75 5.24 -1.69
CA ARG A 131 -15.67 6.24 -1.19
C ARG A 131 -15.77 6.14 0.32
N VAL A 132 -15.70 7.30 1.00
CA VAL A 132 -16.04 7.48 2.41
C VAL A 132 -16.91 8.72 2.53
N ASP A 133 -18.04 8.61 3.24
CA ASP A 133 -19.02 9.70 3.30
C ASP A 133 -19.42 10.18 1.88
N HIS A 134 -19.31 11.48 1.60
CA HIS A 134 -19.55 12.07 0.28
C HIS A 134 -18.31 12.16 -0.61
N HIS A 135 -17.11 11.92 -0.06
CA HIS A 135 -15.86 11.97 -0.80
C HIS A 135 -15.64 10.71 -1.63
N VAL A 136 -15.16 10.91 -2.86
CA VAL A 136 -14.80 9.83 -3.80
C VAL A 136 -13.34 10.03 -4.20
N SER A 137 -12.55 8.97 -4.11
CA SER A 137 -11.13 9.01 -4.50
C SER A 137 -10.93 9.26 -5.99
N PRO A 138 -9.71 9.61 -6.42
CA PRO A 138 -9.31 9.42 -7.82
C PRO A 138 -9.61 8.00 -8.30
N ILE A 139 -9.74 7.85 -9.63
CA ILE A 139 -9.90 6.53 -10.26
C ILE A 139 -8.51 5.94 -10.50
N GLY A 140 -8.32 4.72 -10.03
CA GLY A 140 -7.15 3.93 -10.37
C GLY A 140 -7.46 2.89 -11.44
N ARG A 141 -6.44 2.50 -12.20
CA ARG A 141 -6.43 1.37 -13.13
C ARG A 141 -5.57 0.26 -12.54
N THR A 142 -5.98 -0.97 -12.70
CA THR A 142 -5.23 -2.14 -12.27
C THR A 142 -5.34 -3.25 -13.30
N ARG A 143 -4.53 -4.29 -13.14
CA ARG A 143 -4.56 -5.47 -14.01
C ARG A 143 -4.24 -6.71 -13.19
N THR A 144 -4.95 -7.81 -13.43
CA THR A 144 -4.61 -9.13 -12.90
C THR A 144 -3.49 -9.77 -13.73
N ALA A 145 -2.69 -10.64 -13.12
CA ALA A 145 -1.76 -11.48 -13.84
C ALA A 145 -2.50 -12.45 -14.80
N PRO A 146 -1.90 -12.92 -15.89
CA PRO A 146 -2.40 -14.04 -16.65
C PRO A 146 -2.58 -15.30 -15.79
N SER A 147 -3.45 -16.21 -16.17
CA SER A 147 -3.53 -17.52 -15.51
C SER A 147 -2.20 -18.25 -15.61
N ARG A 148 -1.91 -19.12 -14.65
CA ARG A 148 -0.63 -19.84 -14.57
C ARG A 148 -0.32 -20.68 -15.81
N ASP A 149 -1.38 -21.20 -16.44
CA ASP A 149 -1.28 -22.04 -17.64
C ASP A 149 -1.40 -21.23 -18.94
N ALA A 150 -1.56 -19.90 -18.86
CA ALA A 150 -1.58 -19.05 -20.03
C ALA A 150 -0.17 -18.89 -20.60
N GLN A 151 -0.12 -18.76 -21.94
CA GLN A 151 1.12 -18.57 -22.71
C GLN A 151 1.12 -17.17 -23.34
N PRO A 152 1.34 -16.11 -22.54
CA PRO A 152 1.41 -14.76 -23.10
C PRO A 152 2.64 -14.63 -23.99
N SER A 153 2.47 -14.04 -25.19
CA SER A 153 3.57 -13.83 -26.11
C SER A 153 4.52 -12.70 -25.69
N SER A 154 4.08 -11.83 -24.80
CA SER A 154 4.88 -10.70 -24.28
C SER A 154 4.35 -10.25 -22.91
N LEU A 155 5.25 -9.64 -22.13
CA LEU A 155 4.94 -8.96 -20.88
C LEU A 155 5.75 -7.66 -20.86
N ARG A 156 5.07 -6.52 -20.71
CA ARG A 156 5.71 -5.21 -20.49
C ARG A 156 5.59 -4.83 -19.03
N TRP A 157 6.67 -4.49 -18.41
CA TRP A 157 6.74 -4.03 -17.04
C TRP A 157 7.88 -3.02 -16.89
N ALA A 158 7.82 -2.21 -15.86
CA ALA A 158 8.87 -1.29 -15.49
C ALA A 158 9.38 -1.60 -14.09
N PHE A 159 10.58 -1.12 -13.79
CA PHE A 159 11.11 -1.10 -12.42
C PHE A 159 11.65 0.28 -12.08
N ALA A 160 11.66 0.60 -10.80
CA ALA A 160 12.26 1.80 -10.23
C ALA A 160 12.79 1.49 -8.83
N SER A 161 13.73 2.31 -8.37
CA SER A 161 14.30 2.29 -7.02
C SER A 161 14.91 3.65 -6.70
N CYS A 162 15.35 3.86 -5.46
CA CYS A 162 16.23 4.96 -5.07
C CYS A 162 15.67 6.34 -5.45
N GLN A 163 14.40 6.59 -5.10
CA GLN A 163 13.70 7.82 -5.48
C GLN A 163 13.86 8.94 -4.44
N ASN A 164 15.09 9.40 -4.17
CA ASN A 164 15.28 10.46 -3.18
C ASN A 164 14.50 11.72 -3.55
N PHE A 165 13.55 12.11 -2.67
CA PHE A 165 12.67 13.26 -2.87
C PHE A 165 13.45 14.57 -2.96
N GLN A 166 14.57 14.68 -2.27
CA GLN A 166 15.34 15.91 -2.17
C GLN A 166 16.18 16.18 -3.43
N ASP A 167 16.51 15.14 -4.22
CA ASP A 167 17.47 15.25 -5.32
C ASP A 167 16.84 15.67 -6.65
N GLY A 168 15.51 15.72 -6.75
CA GLY A 168 14.85 16.14 -7.99
C GLY A 168 13.35 15.95 -8.01
N PHE A 169 12.76 16.21 -9.18
CA PHE A 169 11.33 16.00 -9.44
C PHE A 169 11.10 14.63 -10.08
N TYR A 170 9.92 14.06 -9.84
CA TYR A 170 9.53 12.72 -10.28
C TYR A 170 8.96 12.66 -11.70
N THR A 171 9.49 13.48 -12.64
CA THR A 171 8.99 13.57 -14.01
C THR A 171 9.04 12.24 -14.78
N ALA A 172 9.92 11.32 -14.42
CA ALA A 172 9.95 9.98 -15.01
C ALA A 172 8.65 9.20 -14.78
N TYR A 173 7.96 9.45 -13.67
CA TYR A 173 6.67 8.80 -13.38
C TYR A 173 5.52 9.29 -14.23
N ASP A 174 5.57 10.50 -14.81
CA ASP A 174 4.58 10.95 -15.79
C ASP A 174 4.63 10.08 -17.05
N HIS A 175 5.85 9.77 -17.50
CA HIS A 175 6.05 8.86 -18.64
C HIS A 175 5.64 7.43 -18.29
N LEU A 176 6.01 6.96 -17.09
CA LEU A 176 5.64 5.63 -16.62
C LEU A 176 4.11 5.48 -16.54
N ALA A 177 3.40 6.49 -16.05
CA ALA A 177 1.94 6.48 -15.95
C ALA A 177 1.25 6.38 -17.33
N ALA A 178 1.88 6.89 -18.41
CA ALA A 178 1.36 6.86 -19.77
C ALA A 178 1.62 5.54 -20.51
N GLU A 179 2.47 4.67 -19.98
CA GLU A 179 2.79 3.37 -20.57
C GLU A 179 1.65 2.34 -20.36
N ASP A 180 1.59 1.28 -21.17
CA ASP A 180 0.72 0.14 -20.91
C ASP A 180 1.51 -1.01 -20.30
N LEU A 181 1.59 -1.04 -18.99
CA LEU A 181 2.38 -1.99 -18.21
C LEU A 181 1.49 -3.02 -17.51
N ALA A 182 2.02 -4.23 -17.36
CA ALA A 182 1.41 -5.28 -16.55
C ALA A 182 1.57 -4.97 -15.04
N PHE A 183 2.73 -4.44 -14.66
CA PHE A 183 3.04 -4.01 -13.30
C PHE A 183 4.27 -3.08 -13.28
N VAL A 184 4.48 -2.42 -12.16
CA VAL A 184 5.71 -1.73 -11.80
C VAL A 184 6.36 -2.46 -10.64
N ALA A 185 7.64 -2.85 -10.76
CA ALA A 185 8.43 -3.39 -9.67
C ALA A 185 9.20 -2.24 -8.99
N PHE A 186 8.99 -2.05 -7.70
CA PHE A 186 9.74 -1.07 -6.92
C PHE A 186 10.71 -1.79 -5.98
N LEU A 187 12.01 -1.55 -6.17
CA LEU A 187 13.05 -2.42 -5.63
C LEU A 187 13.64 -1.92 -4.30
N GLY A 188 13.04 -0.92 -3.69
CA GLY A 188 13.46 -0.33 -2.42
C GLY A 188 13.93 1.11 -2.56
N ASP A 189 14.23 1.75 -1.42
CA ASP A 189 14.47 3.18 -1.28
C ASP A 189 13.29 4.02 -1.80
N TYR A 190 12.11 3.63 -1.36
CA TYR A 190 10.89 4.38 -1.67
C TYR A 190 10.85 5.72 -0.94
N ILE A 191 11.39 5.76 0.26
CA ILE A 191 11.66 6.98 1.02
C ILE A 191 13.13 7.02 1.39
N TYR A 192 13.61 8.20 1.79
CA TYR A 192 14.90 8.40 2.42
C TYR A 192 14.67 9.03 3.80
N GLU A 193 15.29 8.49 4.83
CA GLU A 193 15.18 8.92 6.22
C GLU A 193 15.99 10.19 6.51
N SER A 194 16.93 10.54 5.65
CA SER A 194 17.86 11.66 5.85
C SER A 194 17.16 12.96 6.28
N ASN A 195 17.88 13.78 7.03
CA ASN A 195 17.43 15.09 7.47
C ASN A 195 17.06 16.01 6.29
N PRO A 196 16.18 17.00 6.47
CA PRO A 196 15.92 18.02 5.46
C PRO A 196 17.20 18.74 5.05
N ASN A 197 17.47 18.74 3.74
CA ASN A 197 18.60 19.48 3.18
C ASN A 197 18.12 20.84 2.63
N PRO A 198 18.54 21.97 3.23
CA PRO A 198 18.10 23.30 2.79
C PRO A 198 18.58 23.70 1.39
N ASN A 199 19.61 23.00 0.86
CA ASN A 199 20.16 23.24 -0.47
C ASN A 199 19.60 22.27 -1.54
N ALA A 200 18.68 21.38 -1.18
CA ALA A 200 18.07 20.45 -2.09
C ALA A 200 17.11 21.14 -3.07
N VAL A 201 16.80 20.45 -4.18
CA VAL A 201 15.80 20.92 -5.17
C VAL A 201 14.41 21.06 -4.53
N ARG A 202 14.08 20.15 -3.62
CA ARG A 202 12.92 20.20 -2.72
C ARG A 202 13.29 19.51 -1.42
N THR A 203 12.74 19.93 -0.30
CA THR A 203 13.15 19.44 1.01
C THR A 203 12.12 18.50 1.63
N HIS A 204 12.59 17.64 2.52
CA HIS A 204 11.73 16.94 3.46
C HIS A 204 11.18 17.97 4.45
N ASP A 205 9.87 18.28 4.33
CA ASP A 205 9.24 19.21 5.27
C ASP A 205 9.00 18.53 6.63
N GLY A 206 9.00 19.35 7.67
CA GLY A 206 8.58 18.98 9.00
C GLY A 206 9.70 18.34 9.83
N THR A 207 9.62 17.06 10.08
CA THR A 207 10.53 16.34 10.99
C THR A 207 11.92 16.13 10.36
N GLY A 208 12.92 16.04 11.22
CA GLY A 208 14.23 15.52 10.87
C GLY A 208 14.20 14.06 10.45
N GLU A 209 15.27 13.35 10.70
CA GLU A 209 15.31 11.89 10.49
C GLU A 209 14.20 11.19 11.29
N PRO A 210 13.42 10.28 10.67
CA PRO A 210 12.31 9.62 11.34
C PRO A 210 12.78 8.52 12.30
N PHE A 211 12.21 8.52 13.51
CA PHE A 211 12.40 7.48 14.52
C PHE A 211 11.07 6.93 15.04
N SER A 212 10.04 7.76 15.09
CA SER A 212 8.72 7.35 15.56
C SER A 212 7.78 6.96 14.41
N LEU A 213 6.71 6.25 14.74
CA LEU A 213 5.69 5.87 13.76
C LEU A 213 5.09 7.09 13.04
N VAL A 214 4.85 8.20 13.75
CA VAL A 214 4.29 9.41 13.13
C VAL A 214 5.30 10.06 12.18
N ASP A 215 6.59 10.01 12.49
CA ASP A 215 7.64 10.56 11.63
C ASP A 215 7.72 9.77 10.31
N TYR A 216 7.74 8.43 10.38
CA TYR A 216 7.72 7.58 9.20
C TYR A 216 6.43 7.75 8.38
N ARG A 217 5.26 7.85 9.03
CA ARG A 217 4.00 8.15 8.35
C ARG A 217 4.06 9.47 7.59
N ASN A 218 4.60 10.52 8.20
CA ASN A 218 4.75 11.83 7.57
C ASN A 218 5.77 11.77 6.42
N ARG A 219 6.88 11.04 6.58
CA ARG A 219 7.88 10.86 5.55
C ARG A 219 7.31 10.13 4.33
N HIS A 220 6.64 9.01 4.52
CA HIS A 220 5.93 8.32 3.43
C HIS A 220 4.88 9.20 2.77
N ALA A 221 4.11 9.95 3.55
CA ALA A 221 3.09 10.84 3.03
C ALA A 221 3.70 11.98 2.21
N ARG A 222 4.87 12.49 2.59
CA ARG A 222 5.60 13.50 1.80
C ARG A 222 5.92 12.98 0.40
N TYR A 223 6.48 11.78 0.27
CA TYR A 223 6.78 11.16 -1.02
C TYR A 223 5.50 10.90 -1.82
N ARG A 224 4.48 10.33 -1.17
CA ARG A 224 3.18 10.04 -1.79
C ARG A 224 2.36 11.29 -2.16
N SER A 225 2.73 12.47 -1.68
CA SER A 225 2.10 13.74 -2.07
C SER A 225 2.55 14.24 -3.45
N ASP A 226 3.57 13.63 -4.05
CA ASP A 226 4.01 13.98 -5.40
C ASP A 226 2.98 13.52 -6.44
N ALA A 227 2.55 14.44 -7.30
CA ALA A 227 1.46 14.19 -8.26
C ALA A 227 1.84 13.16 -9.33
N SER A 228 3.09 13.18 -9.83
CA SER A 228 3.58 12.25 -10.84
C SER A 228 3.67 10.83 -10.27
N LEU A 229 4.13 10.70 -9.02
CA LEU A 229 4.16 9.41 -8.31
C LEU A 229 2.75 8.89 -8.05
N GLN A 230 1.79 9.74 -7.66
CA GLN A 230 0.38 9.35 -7.53
C GLN A 230 -0.21 8.87 -8.86
N ALA A 231 0.07 9.56 -9.96
CA ALA A 231 -0.38 9.16 -11.29
C ALA A 231 0.14 7.77 -11.68
N ALA A 232 1.42 7.50 -11.45
CA ALA A 232 2.03 6.20 -11.71
C ALA A 232 1.41 5.08 -10.85
N HIS A 233 1.16 5.34 -9.55
CA HIS A 233 0.48 4.41 -8.67
C HIS A 233 -0.97 4.14 -9.08
N ALA A 234 -1.67 5.17 -9.53
CA ALA A 234 -3.04 5.03 -10.01
C ALA A 234 -3.14 4.27 -11.33
N ALA A 235 -2.10 4.32 -12.18
CA ALA A 235 -2.12 3.75 -13.53
C ALA A 235 -1.86 2.23 -13.58
N HIS A 236 -1.08 1.69 -12.64
CA HIS A 236 -0.58 0.31 -12.69
C HIS A 236 -0.60 -0.38 -11.34
N PRO A 237 -0.68 -1.73 -11.30
CA PRO A 237 -0.39 -2.47 -10.07
C PRO A 237 1.13 -2.47 -9.78
N TRP A 238 1.48 -2.37 -8.50
CA TRP A 238 2.85 -2.32 -8.01
C TRP A 238 3.23 -3.60 -7.27
N ILE A 239 4.47 -4.04 -7.48
CA ILE A 239 5.13 -5.09 -6.71
C ILE A 239 6.27 -4.41 -5.98
N VAL A 240 6.16 -4.24 -4.68
CA VAL A 240 7.10 -3.46 -3.89
C VAL A 240 7.91 -4.34 -2.96
N THR A 241 9.16 -3.98 -2.74
CA THR A 241 10.00 -4.45 -1.64
C THR A 241 10.71 -3.25 -1.02
N LEU A 242 11.32 -3.44 0.13
CA LEU A 242 12.17 -2.43 0.76
C LEU A 242 13.64 -2.68 0.41
N ASP A 243 14.46 -1.64 0.59
CA ASP A 243 15.89 -1.73 0.83
C ASP A 243 16.21 -1.12 2.21
N ASP A 244 17.23 -0.32 2.38
CA ASP A 244 17.62 0.19 3.68
C ASP A 244 16.92 1.50 4.10
N HIS A 245 16.84 2.45 3.21
CA HIS A 245 16.34 3.81 3.51
C HIS A 245 14.87 3.88 3.96
N GLU A 246 14.11 2.83 3.80
CA GLU A 246 12.79 2.75 4.42
C GLU A 246 12.84 2.70 5.95
N ILE A 247 14.01 2.34 6.52
CA ILE A 247 14.24 2.25 7.97
C ILE A 247 15.45 3.07 8.38
N ASP A 248 16.66 2.65 7.97
CA ASP A 248 17.94 3.22 8.37
C ASP A 248 19.01 2.84 7.35
N ASN A 249 19.82 3.79 6.90
CA ASN A 249 20.84 3.54 5.88
C ASN A 249 21.75 2.37 6.28
N ASN A 250 21.99 1.45 5.36
CA ASN A 250 22.87 0.29 5.51
C ASN A 250 22.56 -0.67 6.67
N TRP A 251 21.36 -0.61 7.30
CA TRP A 251 20.99 -1.57 8.33
C TRP A 251 20.99 -3.02 7.82
N ALA A 252 21.28 -3.95 8.70
CA ALA A 252 21.27 -5.37 8.42
C ALA A 252 20.73 -6.13 9.62
N ASP A 253 19.64 -6.90 9.43
CA ASP A 253 18.94 -7.62 10.49
C ASP A 253 18.65 -6.70 11.71
N ASP A 254 19.21 -6.98 12.88
CA ASP A 254 19.04 -6.18 14.11
C ASP A 254 20.14 -5.11 14.29
N ILE A 255 20.96 -4.85 13.27
CA ILE A 255 22.11 -3.94 13.35
C ILE A 255 21.76 -2.61 12.63
N PRO A 256 21.75 -1.47 13.35
CA PRO A 256 21.51 -0.16 12.76
C PRO A 256 22.73 0.35 12.00
N GLN A 257 22.58 1.45 11.23
CA GLN A 257 23.67 2.16 10.57
C GLN A 257 24.79 2.55 11.54
N ASP A 258 24.42 3.02 12.73
CA ASP A 258 25.36 3.50 13.75
C ASP A 258 25.13 2.80 15.08
N PRO A 259 25.70 1.59 15.27
CA PRO A 259 25.54 0.84 16.52
C PRO A 259 26.13 1.51 17.76
N GLN A 260 26.99 2.55 17.58
CA GLN A 260 27.58 3.26 18.70
C GLN A 260 26.61 4.31 19.28
N ASN A 261 25.74 4.86 18.46
CA ASN A 261 24.78 5.91 18.86
C ASN A 261 23.34 5.41 18.94
N GLN A 262 23.03 4.22 18.45
CA GLN A 262 21.70 3.62 18.51
C GLN A 262 21.74 2.24 19.16
N THR A 263 21.11 2.10 20.35
CA THR A 263 21.06 0.80 21.01
C THR A 263 20.20 -0.20 20.26
N PRO A 264 20.40 -1.52 20.43
CA PRO A 264 19.54 -2.54 19.78
C PRO A 264 18.05 -2.35 20.08
N GLU A 265 17.68 -1.97 21.31
CA GLU A 265 16.30 -1.73 21.71
C GLU A 265 15.71 -0.51 20.98
N ALA A 266 16.48 0.57 20.84
CA ALA A 266 16.07 1.78 20.11
C ALA A 266 15.91 1.49 18.63
N PHE A 267 16.85 0.74 18.03
CA PHE A 267 16.74 0.31 16.64
C PHE A 267 15.54 -0.61 16.40
N ARG A 268 15.32 -1.59 17.27
CA ARG A 268 14.15 -2.45 17.20
C ARG A 268 12.84 -1.65 17.24
N ALA A 269 12.75 -0.64 18.11
CA ALA A 269 11.58 0.23 18.18
C ALA A 269 11.40 1.06 16.87
N ARG A 270 12.50 1.56 16.31
CA ARG A 270 12.54 2.24 15.03
C ARG A 270 12.06 1.34 13.90
N ARG A 271 12.58 0.11 13.80
CA ARG A 271 12.20 -0.90 12.79
C ARG A 271 10.71 -1.24 12.85
N ILE A 272 10.14 -1.43 14.04
CA ILE A 272 8.70 -1.64 14.23
C ILE A 272 7.89 -0.48 13.66
N ALA A 273 8.27 0.75 13.98
CA ALA A 273 7.60 1.96 13.49
C ALA A 273 7.70 2.10 11.96
N ALA A 274 8.88 1.85 11.42
CA ALA A 274 9.14 1.92 9.98
C ALA A 274 8.36 0.87 9.19
N PHE A 275 8.35 -0.39 9.63
CA PHE A 275 7.60 -1.47 8.97
C PHE A 275 6.10 -1.23 9.01
N GLN A 276 5.58 -0.76 10.13
CA GLN A 276 4.16 -0.40 10.21
C GLN A 276 3.83 0.72 9.22
N ALA A 277 4.61 1.79 9.18
CA ALA A 277 4.41 2.90 8.25
C ALA A 277 4.56 2.46 6.79
N TYR A 278 5.51 1.59 6.48
CA TYR A 278 5.69 1.00 5.15
C TYR A 278 4.44 0.22 4.71
N TYR A 279 3.95 -0.70 5.55
CA TYR A 279 2.71 -1.43 5.26
C TYR A 279 1.53 -0.49 5.03
N GLU A 280 1.38 0.52 5.88
CA GLU A 280 0.29 1.49 5.80
C GLU A 280 0.28 2.32 4.50
N HIS A 281 1.43 2.43 3.79
CA HIS A 281 1.57 3.24 2.57
C HIS A 281 1.75 2.42 1.29
N MET A 282 1.93 1.10 1.40
CA MET A 282 2.16 0.21 0.26
C MET A 282 0.96 -0.70 -0.02
N PRO A 283 0.67 -1.00 -1.30
CA PRO A 283 -0.46 -1.84 -1.68
C PRO A 283 -0.16 -3.34 -1.48
N LEU A 284 0.14 -3.71 -0.25
CA LEU A 284 0.56 -5.05 0.15
C LEU A 284 -0.61 -5.91 0.65
N ARG A 285 -0.49 -7.22 0.50
CA ARG A 285 -1.44 -8.18 1.07
C ARG A 285 -1.30 -8.25 2.59
N ARG A 286 -2.36 -8.71 3.24
CA ARG A 286 -2.37 -8.91 4.69
C ARG A 286 -1.30 -9.89 5.18
N SER A 287 -0.81 -10.80 4.33
CA SER A 287 0.32 -11.66 4.66
C SER A 287 1.62 -10.91 4.95
N SER A 288 1.72 -9.67 4.48
CA SER A 288 2.86 -8.78 4.75
C SER A 288 2.58 -7.79 5.89
N LEU A 289 1.47 -7.96 6.65
CA LEU A 289 1.25 -7.17 7.86
C LEU A 289 2.38 -7.45 8.86
N PRO A 290 3.08 -6.42 9.35
CA PRO A 290 4.16 -6.62 10.32
C PRO A 290 3.70 -7.30 11.60
N ASP A 291 4.55 -8.15 12.16
CA ASP A 291 4.44 -8.74 13.48
C ASP A 291 5.64 -8.26 14.33
N GLY A 292 5.45 -7.13 15.01
CA GLY A 292 6.53 -6.45 15.71
C GLY A 292 7.65 -6.00 14.76
N PRO A 293 8.90 -6.44 14.96
CA PRO A 293 10.05 -6.06 14.14
C PRO A 293 10.17 -6.85 12.84
N ASP A 294 9.27 -7.80 12.60
CA ASP A 294 9.35 -8.72 11.46
C ASP A 294 8.25 -8.44 10.45
N MET A 295 8.58 -8.54 9.17
CA MET A 295 7.65 -8.33 8.06
C MET A 295 7.93 -9.30 6.93
N GLN A 296 6.95 -10.11 6.53
CA GLN A 296 7.13 -10.99 5.39
C GLN A 296 6.97 -10.23 4.07
N LEU A 297 8.07 -9.88 3.41
CA LEU A 297 8.08 -9.23 2.10
C LEU A 297 8.45 -10.17 0.96
N TYR A 298 9.24 -11.20 1.22
CA TYR A 298 9.58 -12.20 0.21
C TYR A 298 8.33 -12.96 -0.25
N ARG A 299 8.11 -12.96 -1.54
CA ARG A 299 6.95 -13.58 -2.16
C ARG A 299 7.17 -13.83 -3.65
N ARG A 300 6.29 -14.59 -4.26
CA ARG A 300 6.40 -14.96 -5.67
C ARG A 300 5.09 -14.74 -6.41
N MET A 301 5.20 -14.23 -7.63
CA MET A 301 4.09 -14.04 -8.55
C MET A 301 4.42 -14.62 -9.91
N ASP A 302 3.48 -15.35 -10.51
CA ASP A 302 3.60 -15.94 -11.84
C ASP A 302 2.77 -15.12 -12.84
N PHE A 303 3.33 -14.81 -14.00
CA PHE A 303 2.68 -14.15 -15.12
C PHE A 303 2.60 -15.11 -16.32
N GLY A 304 1.64 -16.03 -16.26
CA GLY A 304 1.57 -17.17 -17.17
C GLY A 304 2.77 -18.10 -16.98
N ASP A 305 3.18 -18.75 -18.06
CA ASP A 305 4.41 -19.53 -18.13
C ASP A 305 5.64 -18.68 -18.53
N LEU A 306 5.43 -17.38 -18.88
CA LEU A 306 6.46 -16.49 -19.43
C LEU A 306 7.41 -15.94 -18.37
N VAL A 307 6.87 -15.41 -17.25
CA VAL A 307 7.67 -14.74 -16.21
C VAL A 307 7.23 -15.16 -14.82
N ARG A 308 8.23 -15.45 -13.99
CA ARG A 308 8.09 -15.62 -12.55
C ARG A 308 8.88 -14.52 -11.84
N VAL A 309 8.20 -13.71 -11.06
CA VAL A 309 8.80 -12.67 -10.22
C VAL A 309 8.99 -13.26 -8.83
N SER A 310 10.24 -13.35 -8.37
CA SER A 310 10.59 -13.67 -6.99
C SER A 310 11.03 -12.37 -6.31
N VAL A 311 10.23 -11.88 -5.39
CA VAL A 311 10.56 -10.71 -4.56
C VAL A 311 11.40 -11.21 -3.41
N LEU A 312 12.59 -10.65 -3.26
CA LEU A 312 13.51 -10.97 -2.17
C LEU A 312 13.41 -9.90 -1.08
N ASP A 313 13.82 -10.27 0.11
CA ASP A 313 14.11 -9.37 1.21
C ASP A 313 15.63 -9.36 1.40
N THR A 314 16.24 -8.22 1.19
CA THR A 314 17.69 -8.07 1.16
C THR A 314 18.23 -7.49 2.46
N ARG A 315 17.39 -7.24 3.47
CA ARG A 315 17.79 -6.56 4.70
C ARG A 315 17.52 -7.36 5.98
N GLN A 316 16.34 -7.96 6.14
CA GLN A 316 15.94 -8.62 7.37
C GLN A 316 16.74 -9.89 7.69
N TYR A 317 17.38 -10.49 6.69
CA TYR A 317 18.02 -11.81 6.79
C TYR A 317 19.50 -11.80 6.38
N ARG A 318 20.11 -10.62 6.26
CA ARG A 318 21.52 -10.52 5.87
C ARG A 318 22.41 -10.27 7.10
N SER A 319 23.65 -10.73 7.02
CA SER A 319 24.70 -10.30 7.94
C SER A 319 25.06 -8.83 7.73
N ASP A 320 25.67 -8.22 8.73
CA ASP A 320 26.20 -6.87 8.63
C ASP A 320 27.25 -6.76 7.53
N GLN A 321 27.44 -5.56 7.03
CA GLN A 321 28.51 -5.26 6.08
C GLN A 321 29.87 -5.36 6.77
N VAL A 322 30.82 -5.95 6.09
CA VAL A 322 32.14 -6.28 6.63
C VAL A 322 33.06 -5.08 6.72
N ALA A 323 32.74 -4.02 6.03
CA ALA A 323 33.55 -2.82 5.98
C ALA A 323 32.67 -1.57 6.02
N THR A 324 33.18 -0.52 6.67
CA THR A 324 32.57 0.82 6.54
C THR A 324 32.58 1.26 5.08
N GLU A 325 31.72 2.21 4.70
CA GLU A 325 31.72 2.75 3.33
C GLU A 325 33.11 3.20 2.87
N ALA A 326 33.90 3.83 3.76
CA ALA A 326 35.26 4.25 3.46
C ALA A 326 36.19 3.06 3.19
N GLU A 327 35.97 1.94 3.83
CA GLU A 327 36.76 0.72 3.68
C GLU A 327 36.31 -0.14 2.50
N ALA A 328 35.02 -0.10 2.14
CA ALA A 328 34.46 -0.85 1.01
C ALA A 328 35.06 -0.40 -0.34
N TRP A 329 35.52 0.84 -0.44
CA TRP A 329 36.18 1.39 -1.63
C TRP A 329 37.71 1.17 -1.68
N ASP A 330 38.29 0.47 -0.70
CA ASP A 330 39.69 0.12 -0.71
C ASP A 330 39.94 -1.11 -1.61
N PRO A 331 40.54 -0.93 -2.81
CA PRO A 331 40.78 -2.04 -3.73
C PRO A 331 41.81 -3.06 -3.21
N SER A 332 42.49 -2.79 -2.10
CA SER A 332 43.44 -3.71 -1.47
C SER A 332 42.75 -4.73 -0.54
N ARG A 333 41.47 -4.50 -0.17
CA ARG A 333 40.72 -5.44 0.65
C ARG A 333 40.11 -6.54 -0.19
N SER A 334 40.33 -7.78 0.20
CA SER A 334 39.58 -8.92 -0.31
C SER A 334 38.43 -9.21 0.63
N MET A 335 37.27 -9.44 0.11
CA MET A 335 36.14 -9.99 0.84
C MET A 335 36.50 -11.39 1.34
N THR A 336 36.38 -11.67 2.60
CA THR A 336 36.75 -12.96 3.21
C THR A 336 35.61 -13.55 4.00
N GLY A 337 35.56 -14.86 4.07
CA GLY A 337 34.79 -15.65 5.03
C GLY A 337 33.30 -15.28 5.12
N ASP A 338 32.89 -14.72 6.22
CA ASP A 338 31.50 -14.34 6.53
C ASP A 338 30.91 -13.32 5.55
N GLU A 339 31.76 -12.71 4.73
CA GLU A 339 31.39 -11.79 3.67
C GLU A 339 30.84 -12.50 2.43
N GLN A 340 30.95 -13.82 2.36
CA GLN A 340 30.60 -14.63 1.19
C GLN A 340 29.32 -15.45 1.41
N GLU A 341 28.74 -15.43 2.61
CA GLU A 341 27.46 -16.05 2.92
C GLU A 341 26.30 -15.10 2.63
#